data_6d47e9ce2e9037e7a3af312667b732a7
#
_entry.id   6d47e9ce2e9037e7a3af312667b732a7
#
_cell.length_a   1.000
_cell.length_b   1.000
_cell.length_c   1.000
_cell.angle_alpha   90.00
_cell.angle_beta   90.00
_cell.angle_gamma   90.00
#
_symmetry.space_group_name_H-M   'P 1'
#
loop_
_entity.id
_entity.type
_entity.pdbx_description
1 polymer ?
#
loop_
_entity_poly.entity_id
_entity_poly.type
_entity_poly.pdbx_seq_one_letter_code
_entity_poly.pdbx_strand_id
1 'polypeptide(L)'
;RQSVVSEVNDLSTQIASLNLQIRRSTAVGDNPNDLMDARDRLIDQVVTLTGATYQEQPDGSATVRLGGRILVDGTKANALLAELTPKVSGQASHTVQWAPGGTAVAGLGGTIGALIHLRDGVVADKVSKLNLLASTLVTSVNAQHAQGRGTGIYASSTTNTDFFDTQRTATPLRQTGLGDTLVAGRFTVGTTSITIDPATDSLDTVMGKITTAAGGGATWNLDATTGRIVISSTNAVSWGSASDTSNFLQVTGLAASGVTGTSPRVYTSAFPLGIVKAATLSLDPLVASDVQAIRASGTTTTNGVTSSAGAGDSSNALKIVGLATTQWAALGSATFDDYYASMIGSLGIESRQATQMATNQTALVDHLTARRESASGVNLDEEAAQLIRFQRAYQAAARGITALDELLSMTINSMGRVGL
;
A
#
# COMPACT_ATOMS: atom_id res chain seq x y z
N ARG A 1 -8.34 6.41 4.05
CA ARG A 1 -8.57 5.07 3.46
C ARG A 1 -9.67 4.29 4.19
N GLN A 2 -9.68 4.28 5.50
CA GLN A 2 -10.84 3.77 6.24
C GLN A 2 -12.10 4.54 5.86
N SER A 3 -12.01 5.85 5.66
CA SER A 3 -13.12 6.68 5.22
C SER A 3 -13.69 6.27 3.86
N VAL A 4 -12.84 5.90 2.89
CA VAL A 4 -13.32 5.49 1.55
C VAL A 4 -14.02 4.12 1.60
N VAL A 5 -13.51 3.17 2.40
CA VAL A 5 -14.18 1.87 2.59
C VAL A 5 -15.51 2.04 3.33
N SER A 6 -15.56 2.94 4.33
CA SER A 6 -16.81 3.29 4.99
C SER A 6 -17.81 3.92 4.01
N GLU A 7 -17.36 4.86 3.19
CA GLU A 7 -18.17 5.48 2.15
C GLU A 7 -18.75 4.46 1.16
N VAL A 8 -17.95 3.50 0.70
CA VAL A 8 -18.44 2.41 -0.17
C VAL A 8 -19.51 1.57 0.53
N ASN A 9 -19.35 1.26 1.82
CA ASN A 9 -20.35 0.51 2.58
C ASN A 9 -21.66 1.30 2.74
N ASP A 10 -21.55 2.60 3.01
CA ASP A 10 -22.72 3.49 3.15
C ASP A 10 -23.48 3.60 1.83
N LEU A 11 -22.76 3.82 0.72
CA LEU A 11 -23.34 3.85 -0.63
C LEU A 11 -23.99 2.51 -0.99
N SER A 12 -23.32 1.39 -0.70
CA SER A 12 -23.87 0.05 -0.96
C SER A 12 -25.16 -0.22 -0.20
N THR A 13 -25.25 0.27 1.03
CA THR A 13 -26.46 0.16 1.86
C THR A 13 -27.59 1.02 1.31
N GLN A 14 -27.28 2.23 0.84
CA GLN A 14 -28.27 3.11 0.21
C GLN A 14 -28.79 2.53 -1.11
N ILE A 15 -27.91 1.95 -1.96
CA ILE A 15 -28.29 1.26 -3.19
C ILE A 15 -29.25 0.09 -2.87
N ALA A 16 -28.94 -0.71 -1.85
CA ALA A 16 -29.80 -1.82 -1.43
C ALA A 16 -31.18 -1.33 -0.96
N SER A 17 -31.23 -0.20 -0.26
CA SER A 17 -32.49 0.44 0.16
C SER A 17 -33.32 0.93 -1.02
N LEU A 18 -32.68 1.60 -2.00
CA LEU A 18 -33.35 2.07 -3.21
C LEU A 18 -33.85 0.90 -4.07
N ASN A 19 -33.06 -0.17 -4.21
CA ASN A 19 -33.50 -1.39 -4.87
C ASN A 19 -34.79 -1.96 -4.25
N LEU A 20 -34.89 -1.95 -2.91
CA LEU A 20 -36.11 -2.41 -2.23
C LEU A 20 -37.32 -1.52 -2.56
N GLN A 21 -37.13 -0.20 -2.62
CA GLN A 21 -38.21 0.76 -2.95
C GLN A 21 -38.63 0.60 -4.41
N ILE A 22 -37.66 0.49 -5.34
CA ILE A 22 -37.90 0.28 -6.77
C ILE A 22 -38.72 -1.01 -6.98
N ARG A 23 -38.30 -2.13 -6.39
CA ARG A 23 -39.02 -3.40 -6.50
C ARG A 23 -40.45 -3.31 -5.99
N ARG A 24 -40.70 -2.60 -4.89
CA ARG A 24 -42.03 -2.41 -4.34
C ARG A 24 -42.93 -1.59 -5.27
N SER A 25 -42.39 -0.52 -5.84
CA SER A 25 -43.10 0.34 -6.76
C SER A 25 -43.39 -0.40 -8.09
N THR A 26 -42.42 -1.08 -8.65
CA THR A 26 -42.58 -1.89 -9.87
C THR A 26 -43.60 -3.01 -9.68
N ALA A 27 -43.64 -3.66 -8.49
CA ALA A 27 -44.60 -4.74 -8.20
C ALA A 27 -46.07 -4.29 -8.19
N VAL A 28 -46.34 -2.99 -7.97
CA VAL A 28 -47.68 -2.43 -8.04
C VAL A 28 -48.00 -1.76 -9.40
N GLY A 29 -47.04 -1.88 -10.35
CA GLY A 29 -47.24 -1.37 -11.72
C GLY A 29 -46.76 0.05 -11.95
N ASP A 30 -46.11 0.68 -10.96
CA ASP A 30 -45.51 2.01 -11.12
C ASP A 30 -44.18 1.95 -11.84
N ASN A 31 -43.78 3.07 -12.44
CA ASN A 31 -42.48 3.24 -13.06
C ASN A 31 -41.65 4.27 -12.25
N PRO A 32 -40.85 3.83 -11.28
CA PRO A 32 -40.18 4.71 -10.31
C PRO A 32 -38.87 5.30 -10.87
N ASN A 33 -38.94 6.06 -11.95
CA ASN A 33 -37.75 6.60 -12.64
C ASN A 33 -36.88 7.44 -11.71
N ASP A 34 -37.45 8.27 -10.84
CA ASP A 34 -36.69 9.11 -9.89
C ASP A 34 -35.85 8.28 -8.93
N LEU A 35 -36.38 7.13 -8.48
CA LEU A 35 -35.65 6.21 -7.60
C LEU A 35 -34.55 5.48 -8.37
N MET A 36 -34.79 5.13 -9.63
CA MET A 36 -33.79 4.52 -10.51
C MET A 36 -32.64 5.50 -10.78
N ASP A 37 -32.93 6.75 -11.08
CA ASP A 37 -31.93 7.80 -11.29
C ASP A 37 -31.11 8.09 -10.01
N ALA A 38 -31.77 8.08 -8.85
CA ALA A 38 -31.08 8.22 -7.58
C ALA A 38 -30.14 7.05 -7.30
N ARG A 39 -30.59 5.82 -7.56
CA ARG A 39 -29.78 4.60 -7.43
C ARG A 39 -28.58 4.63 -8.37
N ASP A 40 -28.77 4.98 -9.62
CA ASP A 40 -27.73 4.95 -10.65
C ASP A 40 -26.62 5.95 -10.33
N ARG A 41 -26.96 7.12 -9.78
CA ARG A 41 -25.96 8.07 -9.27
C ARG A 41 -25.10 7.49 -8.15
N LEU A 42 -25.68 6.70 -7.24
CA LEU A 42 -24.92 6.03 -6.17
C LEU A 42 -24.07 4.89 -6.73
N ILE A 43 -24.58 4.17 -7.73
CA ILE A 43 -23.80 3.13 -8.44
C ILE A 43 -22.59 3.75 -9.14
N ASP A 44 -22.75 4.87 -9.83
CA ASP A 44 -21.66 5.59 -10.49
C ASP A 44 -20.55 6.00 -9.49
N GLN A 45 -20.95 6.43 -8.28
CA GLN A 45 -20.01 6.74 -7.19
C GLN A 45 -19.26 5.48 -6.74
N VAL A 46 -19.95 4.36 -6.49
CA VAL A 46 -19.32 3.10 -6.12
C VAL A 46 -18.36 2.60 -7.21
N VAL A 47 -18.76 2.69 -8.48
CA VAL A 47 -17.91 2.34 -9.62
C VAL A 47 -16.66 3.19 -9.67
N THR A 48 -16.78 4.50 -9.49
CA THR A 48 -15.65 5.43 -9.44
C THR A 48 -14.68 5.10 -8.30
N LEU A 49 -15.20 4.75 -7.13
CA LEU A 49 -14.38 4.43 -5.97
C LEU A 49 -13.69 3.06 -6.06
N THR A 50 -14.34 2.06 -6.66
CA THR A 50 -13.93 0.65 -6.54
C THR A 50 -13.62 -0.03 -7.87
N GLY A 51 -14.09 0.50 -9.00
CA GLY A 51 -14.07 -0.20 -10.28
C GLY A 51 -15.10 -1.34 -10.37
N ALA A 52 -16.15 -1.30 -9.55
CA ALA A 52 -17.24 -2.27 -9.58
C ALA A 52 -17.96 -2.28 -10.93
N THR A 53 -18.62 -3.38 -11.24
CA THR A 53 -19.54 -3.50 -12.38
C THR A 53 -20.95 -3.70 -11.86
N TYR A 54 -21.96 -3.32 -12.62
CA TYR A 54 -23.33 -3.56 -12.23
C TYR A 54 -24.15 -4.15 -13.36
N GLN A 55 -25.25 -4.79 -12.99
CA GLN A 55 -26.22 -5.36 -13.90
C GLN A 55 -27.63 -5.11 -13.37
N GLU A 56 -28.47 -4.55 -14.21
CA GLU A 56 -29.88 -4.38 -13.92
C GLU A 56 -30.64 -5.71 -14.04
N GLN A 57 -31.58 -5.92 -13.14
CA GLN A 57 -32.40 -7.13 -13.07
C GLN A 57 -33.81 -6.88 -13.63
N PRO A 58 -34.53 -7.91 -14.09
CA PRO A 58 -35.88 -7.75 -14.63
C PRO A 58 -36.90 -7.16 -13.64
N ASP A 59 -36.63 -7.21 -12.34
CA ASP A 59 -37.48 -6.63 -11.29
C ASP A 59 -37.17 -5.16 -10.99
N GLY A 60 -36.31 -4.54 -11.83
CA GLY A 60 -35.88 -3.16 -11.72
C GLY A 60 -34.76 -2.95 -10.70
N SER A 61 -34.35 -3.96 -9.93
CA SER A 61 -33.22 -3.85 -9.02
C SER A 61 -31.88 -3.92 -9.76
N ALA A 62 -30.80 -3.44 -9.14
CA ALA A 62 -29.44 -3.55 -9.67
C ALA A 62 -28.57 -4.43 -8.77
N THR A 63 -27.81 -5.34 -9.37
CA THR A 63 -26.78 -6.12 -8.71
C THR A 63 -25.42 -5.48 -8.98
N VAL A 64 -24.67 -5.13 -7.93
CA VAL A 64 -23.32 -4.55 -8.04
C VAL A 64 -22.29 -5.63 -7.69
N ARG A 65 -21.28 -5.79 -8.53
CA ARG A 65 -20.21 -6.78 -8.37
C ARG A 65 -18.84 -6.12 -8.26
N LEU A 66 -18.05 -6.61 -7.34
CA LEU A 66 -16.68 -6.15 -7.12
C LEU A 66 -15.74 -7.36 -7.10
N GLY A 67 -14.76 -7.38 -8.01
CA GLY A 67 -13.79 -8.48 -8.11
C GLY A 67 -14.43 -9.86 -8.29
N GLY A 68 -15.53 -9.94 -9.05
CA GLY A 68 -16.27 -11.17 -9.31
C GLY A 68 -17.27 -11.57 -8.20
N ARG A 69 -17.24 -10.94 -7.01
CA ARG A 69 -18.19 -11.18 -5.93
C ARG A 69 -19.26 -10.09 -5.89
N ILE A 70 -20.39 -10.41 -5.31
CA ILE A 70 -21.51 -9.50 -5.19
C ILE A 70 -21.28 -8.55 -4.01
N LEU A 71 -21.29 -7.25 -4.27
CA LEU A 71 -21.26 -6.18 -3.27
C LEU A 71 -22.69 -5.81 -2.84
N VAL A 72 -23.59 -5.66 -3.81
CA VAL A 72 -25.02 -5.43 -3.55
C VAL A 72 -25.82 -6.46 -4.33
N ASP A 73 -26.64 -7.24 -3.64
CA ASP A 73 -27.55 -8.24 -4.21
C ASP A 73 -29.01 -7.87 -3.89
N GLY A 74 -29.67 -7.27 -4.85
CA GLY A 74 -31.04 -6.79 -4.63
C GLY A 74 -31.09 -5.87 -3.41
N THR A 75 -31.67 -6.36 -2.31
CA THR A 75 -31.88 -5.57 -1.08
C THR A 75 -30.80 -5.75 -0.01
N LYS A 76 -29.74 -6.48 -0.30
CA LYS A 76 -28.66 -6.77 0.65
C LYS A 76 -27.34 -6.19 0.16
N ALA A 77 -26.61 -5.55 1.06
CA ALA A 77 -25.23 -5.12 0.84
C ALA A 77 -24.27 -6.00 1.65
N ASN A 78 -23.17 -6.41 1.02
CA ASN A 78 -22.04 -7.09 1.67
C ASN A 78 -20.99 -6.05 2.05
N ALA A 79 -20.63 -5.99 3.32
CA ALA A 79 -19.70 -4.99 3.81
C ALA A 79 -18.25 -5.33 3.45
N LEU A 80 -17.45 -4.27 3.30
CA LEU A 80 -16.01 -4.33 3.17
C LEU A 80 -15.34 -3.88 4.47
N LEU A 81 -14.17 -4.43 4.76
CA LEU A 81 -13.33 -4.02 5.88
C LEU A 81 -11.96 -3.57 5.36
N ALA A 82 -11.44 -2.50 5.93
CA ALA A 82 -10.04 -2.10 5.75
C ALA A 82 -9.24 -2.62 6.93
N GLU A 83 -8.57 -3.75 6.75
CA GLU A 83 -7.76 -4.36 7.80
C GLU A 83 -6.30 -3.91 7.70
N LEU A 84 -5.71 -3.56 8.86
CA LEU A 84 -4.30 -3.28 8.98
C LEU A 84 -3.51 -4.58 8.87
N THR A 85 -2.88 -4.78 7.73
CA THR A 85 -1.96 -5.89 7.54
C THR A 85 -0.54 -5.40 7.76
N PRO A 86 0.20 -5.91 8.76
CA PRO A 86 1.61 -5.57 8.92
C PRO A 86 2.38 -5.99 7.67
N LYS A 87 3.04 -5.05 7.00
CA LYS A 87 3.97 -5.39 5.92
C LYS A 87 5.38 -5.48 6.49
N VAL A 88 6.11 -6.40 5.95
CA VAL A 88 7.51 -6.72 6.25
C VAL A 88 8.45 -5.51 6.15
N SER A 89 8.10 -4.48 5.40
CA SER A 89 8.85 -3.23 5.30
C SER A 89 8.68 -2.28 6.49
N GLY A 90 8.00 -2.71 7.57
CA GLY A 90 7.71 -1.86 8.73
C GLY A 90 6.61 -0.81 8.49
N GLN A 91 6.01 -0.79 7.30
CA GLN A 91 4.86 0.07 7.02
C GLN A 91 3.57 -0.73 7.15
N ALA A 92 2.66 -0.29 8.02
CA ALA A 92 1.32 -0.85 8.09
C ALA A 92 0.58 -0.64 6.76
N SER A 93 0.06 -1.71 6.21
CA SER A 93 -0.71 -1.72 4.96
C SER A 93 -2.16 -2.04 5.28
N HIS A 94 -3.09 -1.27 4.74
CA HIS A 94 -4.50 -1.64 4.80
C HIS A 94 -4.83 -2.52 3.59
N THR A 95 -5.34 -3.71 3.86
CA THR A 95 -5.90 -4.59 2.84
C THR A 95 -7.42 -4.49 2.91
N VAL A 96 -8.07 -4.33 1.78
CA VAL A 96 -9.54 -4.36 1.71
C VAL A 96 -9.99 -5.81 1.64
N GLN A 97 -10.87 -6.20 2.55
CA GLN A 97 -11.38 -7.56 2.69
C GLN A 97 -12.91 -7.56 2.75
N TRP A 98 -13.50 -8.70 2.43
CA TRP A 98 -14.92 -8.92 2.64
C TRP A 98 -15.24 -9.17 4.11
N ALA A 99 -16.24 -8.50 4.67
CA ALA A 99 -16.71 -8.76 6.03
C ALA A 99 -17.66 -9.98 6.09
N PRO A 100 -17.73 -10.68 7.24
CA PRO A 100 -16.79 -10.73 8.35
C PRO A 100 -15.62 -11.68 8.04
N GLY A 101 -14.39 -11.30 8.45
CA GLY A 101 -13.18 -12.15 8.48
C GLY A 101 -12.79 -12.80 7.14
N GLY A 102 -13.02 -12.09 6.05
CA GLY A 102 -13.01 -12.67 4.73
C GLY A 102 -11.70 -12.58 3.97
N THR A 103 -11.73 -13.11 2.76
CA THR A 103 -10.64 -13.03 1.80
C THR A 103 -10.45 -11.58 1.31
N ALA A 104 -9.21 -11.23 0.96
CA ALA A 104 -8.92 -9.96 0.32
C ALA A 104 -9.75 -9.75 -0.95
N VAL A 105 -10.19 -8.53 -1.18
CA VAL A 105 -10.93 -8.19 -2.39
C VAL A 105 -9.96 -8.18 -3.56
N ALA A 106 -10.19 -9.06 -4.52
CA ALA A 106 -9.43 -9.09 -5.77
C ALA A 106 -9.98 -8.06 -6.77
N GLY A 107 -9.12 -7.61 -7.69
CA GLY A 107 -9.55 -6.78 -8.82
C GLY A 107 -10.10 -5.40 -8.43
N LEU A 108 -9.65 -4.84 -7.30
CA LEU A 108 -9.96 -3.46 -6.93
C LEU A 108 -9.43 -2.49 -7.98
N GLY A 109 -10.34 -1.76 -8.59
CA GLY A 109 -10.08 -0.66 -9.51
C GLY A 109 -10.43 0.69 -8.89
N GLY A 110 -10.76 1.66 -9.73
CA GLY A 110 -11.16 2.99 -9.31
C GLY A 110 -10.14 3.68 -8.40
N THR A 111 -10.62 4.57 -7.55
CA THR A 111 -9.79 5.33 -6.61
C THR A 111 -9.05 4.43 -5.62
N ILE A 112 -9.72 3.39 -5.09
CA ILE A 112 -9.10 2.48 -4.12
C ILE A 112 -7.98 1.69 -4.78
N GLY A 113 -8.21 1.13 -5.98
CA GLY A 113 -7.20 0.40 -6.73
C GLY A 113 -5.98 1.25 -7.07
N ALA A 114 -6.20 2.48 -7.51
CA ALA A 114 -5.14 3.45 -7.80
C ALA A 114 -4.30 3.78 -6.56
N LEU A 115 -4.95 3.99 -5.40
CA LEU A 115 -4.25 4.26 -4.13
C LEU A 115 -3.43 3.06 -3.65
N ILE A 116 -3.93 1.83 -3.86
CA ILE A 116 -3.20 0.62 -3.53
C ILE A 116 -1.98 0.47 -4.47
N HIS A 117 -2.19 0.65 -5.78
CA HIS A 117 -1.11 0.57 -6.76
C HIS A 117 -0.01 1.62 -6.51
N LEU A 118 -0.40 2.86 -6.22
CA LEU A 118 0.55 3.93 -5.88
C LEU A 118 1.38 3.56 -4.64
N ARG A 119 0.74 3.07 -3.59
CA ARG A 119 1.40 2.70 -2.34
C ARG A 119 2.33 1.49 -2.51
N ASP A 120 1.80 0.39 -3.08
CA ASP A 120 2.46 -0.91 -3.08
C ASP A 120 3.38 -1.11 -4.30
N GLY A 121 3.14 -0.37 -5.37
CA GLY A 121 3.96 -0.34 -6.56
C GLY A 121 4.92 0.84 -6.56
N VAL A 122 4.44 2.01 -6.93
CA VAL A 122 5.29 3.18 -7.21
C VAL A 122 6.10 3.64 -6.00
N VAL A 123 5.43 3.87 -4.86
CA VAL A 123 6.10 4.36 -3.64
C VAL A 123 7.05 3.29 -3.09
N ALA A 124 6.63 2.03 -3.07
CA ALA A 124 7.47 0.94 -2.59
C ALA A 124 8.73 0.74 -3.44
N ASP A 125 8.63 0.86 -4.78
CA ASP A 125 9.79 0.83 -5.68
C ASP A 125 10.77 1.98 -5.39
N LYS A 126 10.26 3.21 -5.25
CA LYS A 126 11.13 4.37 -4.98
C LYS A 126 11.78 4.28 -3.59
N VAL A 127 11.06 3.81 -2.57
CA VAL A 127 11.64 3.56 -1.24
C VAL A 127 12.73 2.50 -1.31
N SER A 128 12.51 1.41 -2.06
CA SER A 128 13.52 0.37 -2.24
C SER A 128 14.77 0.89 -2.94
N LYS A 129 14.61 1.71 -3.98
CA LYS A 129 15.74 2.34 -4.69
C LYS A 129 16.50 3.32 -3.81
N LEU A 130 15.81 4.13 -3.01
CA LEU A 130 16.45 5.02 -2.04
C LEU A 130 17.21 4.25 -0.96
N ASN A 131 16.65 3.15 -0.48
CA ASN A 131 17.33 2.30 0.50
C ASN A 131 18.59 1.63 -0.10
N LEU A 132 18.53 1.21 -1.37
CA LEU A 132 19.68 0.69 -2.09
C LEU A 132 20.77 1.73 -2.25
N LEU A 133 20.41 2.95 -2.64
CA LEU A 133 21.35 4.07 -2.72
C LEU A 133 22.01 4.34 -1.36
N ALA A 134 21.21 4.45 -0.29
CA ALA A 134 21.69 4.69 1.05
C ALA A 134 22.60 3.58 1.56
N SER A 135 22.24 2.31 1.35
CA SER A 135 23.06 1.17 1.77
C SER A 135 24.38 1.11 1.01
N THR A 136 24.38 1.38 -0.30
CA THR A 136 25.61 1.43 -1.10
C THR A 136 26.51 2.57 -0.63
N LEU A 137 25.94 3.75 -0.34
CA LEU A 137 26.69 4.90 0.19
C LEU A 137 27.34 4.55 1.54
N VAL A 138 26.56 4.04 2.50
CA VAL A 138 27.06 3.67 3.83
C VAL A 138 28.14 2.61 3.74
N THR A 139 27.88 1.56 2.97
CA THR A 139 28.82 0.45 2.80
C THR A 139 30.15 0.93 2.20
N SER A 140 30.09 1.73 1.13
CA SER A 140 31.30 2.20 0.45
C SER A 140 32.10 3.19 1.30
N VAL A 141 31.41 4.17 1.92
CA VAL A 141 32.07 5.17 2.79
C VAL A 141 32.69 4.48 4.00
N ASN A 142 31.95 3.60 4.67
CA ASN A 142 32.46 2.89 5.85
C ASN A 142 33.62 1.96 5.50
N ALA A 143 33.55 1.24 4.38
CA ALA A 143 34.66 0.37 3.92
C ALA A 143 35.91 1.18 3.63
N GLN A 144 35.79 2.35 3.00
CA GLN A 144 36.96 3.20 2.74
C GLN A 144 37.46 3.88 4.02
N HIS A 145 36.56 4.40 4.86
CA HIS A 145 36.90 5.00 6.15
C HIS A 145 37.67 4.01 7.04
N ALA A 146 37.28 2.73 7.01
CA ALA A 146 37.89 1.65 7.73
C ALA A 146 39.37 1.43 7.36
N GLN A 147 39.78 1.72 6.14
CA GLN A 147 41.14 1.56 5.67
C GLN A 147 42.09 2.68 6.16
N GLY A 148 41.52 3.77 6.63
CA GLY A 148 42.29 4.90 7.13
C GLY A 148 42.70 4.79 8.60
N ARG A 149 43.39 5.83 9.06
CA ARG A 149 43.78 6.05 10.46
C ARG A 149 43.42 7.48 10.87
N GLY A 150 42.90 7.61 12.10
CA GLY A 150 42.67 8.90 12.74
C GLY A 150 43.96 9.45 13.39
N THR A 151 43.88 10.68 13.87
CA THR A 151 45.02 11.37 14.53
C THR A 151 44.95 11.31 16.06
N GLY A 152 43.80 10.94 16.62
CA GLY A 152 43.56 10.87 18.08
C GLY A 152 43.83 9.49 18.67
N ILE A 153 43.17 9.19 19.77
CA ILE A 153 43.24 7.90 20.47
C ILE A 153 42.89 6.69 19.59
N TYR A 154 42.26 6.94 18.47
CA TYR A 154 41.84 5.95 17.44
C TYR A 154 42.96 5.61 16.46
N ALA A 155 44.14 6.25 16.57
CA ALA A 155 45.24 6.07 15.62
C ALA A 155 45.80 4.63 15.57
N SER A 156 45.66 3.86 16.64
CA SER A 156 46.17 2.52 16.78
C SER A 156 45.09 1.42 16.89
N SER A 157 43.85 1.74 16.79
CA SER A 157 42.77 0.74 16.88
C SER A 157 42.83 -0.21 15.67
N THR A 158 43.20 -1.45 15.94
CA THR A 158 43.21 -2.54 14.94
C THR A 158 41.87 -3.20 14.75
N THR A 159 40.93 -2.94 15.66
CA THR A 159 39.56 -3.45 15.59
C THR A 159 38.67 -2.32 15.10
N ASN A 160 38.24 -2.46 13.85
CA ASN A 160 37.60 -1.41 13.18
C ASN A 160 36.36 -1.85 12.54
N THR A 161 35.37 -1.82 13.36
CA THR A 161 34.13 -2.49 13.03
C THR A 161 32.92 -1.66 13.30
N ASP A 162 33.11 -0.43 13.77
CA ASP A 162 32.03 0.30 14.42
C ASP A 162 31.07 1.04 13.47
N PHE A 163 31.27 0.93 12.16
CA PHE A 163 30.51 1.70 11.18
C PHE A 163 29.58 0.88 10.27
N PHE A 164 29.59 -0.44 10.44
CA PHE A 164 28.71 -1.33 9.69
C PHE A 164 27.54 -1.82 10.53
N ASP A 165 26.32 -1.78 9.98
CA ASP A 165 25.15 -2.40 10.62
C ASP A 165 25.37 -3.90 10.88
N THR A 166 26.15 -4.59 10.02
CA THR A 166 26.52 -6.00 10.22
C THR A 166 27.43 -6.22 11.41
N GLN A 167 28.08 -5.18 11.94
CA GLN A 167 28.99 -5.27 13.07
C GLN A 167 28.41 -4.68 14.36
N ARG A 168 27.22 -4.10 14.28
CA ARG A 168 26.44 -3.69 15.44
C ARG A 168 25.56 -4.80 15.98
N THR A 169 25.89 -6.06 15.69
CA THR A 169 25.16 -7.21 16.25
C THR A 169 25.13 -7.22 17.78
N ALA A 170 26.13 -6.61 18.43
CA ALA A 170 26.20 -6.44 19.86
C ALA A 170 25.47 -5.18 20.40
N THR A 171 24.97 -4.30 19.53
CA THR A 171 24.25 -3.10 19.95
C THR A 171 22.80 -3.45 20.32
N PRO A 172 22.23 -2.86 21.39
CA PRO A 172 20.82 -3.06 21.73
C PRO A 172 19.90 -2.80 20.53
N LEU A 173 18.94 -3.68 20.29
CA LEU A 173 18.06 -3.64 19.12
C LEU A 173 17.31 -2.31 18.97
N ARG A 174 16.96 -1.65 20.09
CA ARG A 174 16.32 -0.32 20.09
C ARG A 174 17.20 0.77 19.46
N GLN A 175 18.51 0.60 19.47
CA GLN A 175 19.48 1.55 18.88
C GLN A 175 19.84 1.21 17.43
N THR A 176 19.25 0.15 16.88
CA THR A 176 19.39 -0.25 15.49
C THR A 176 18.17 0.17 14.66
N GLY A 177 18.26 0.05 13.34
CA GLY A 177 17.12 0.28 12.45
C GLY A 177 15.93 -0.65 12.66
N LEU A 178 16.05 -1.67 13.51
CA LEU A 178 14.97 -2.57 13.92
C LEU A 178 14.16 -2.03 15.12
N GLY A 179 14.73 -1.07 15.87
CA GLY A 179 14.22 -0.67 17.18
C GLY A 179 12.81 -0.12 17.18
N ASP A 180 12.39 0.57 16.12
CA ASP A 180 11.05 1.16 15.98
C ASP A 180 9.97 0.12 15.65
N THR A 181 10.37 -1.07 15.21
CA THR A 181 9.47 -2.14 14.77
C THR A 181 9.35 -3.28 15.76
N LEU A 182 10.30 -3.38 16.70
CA LEU A 182 10.35 -4.41 17.72
C LEU A 182 9.77 -3.92 19.04
N VAL A 183 9.00 -4.78 19.69
CA VAL A 183 8.48 -4.54 21.04
C VAL A 183 8.99 -5.60 22.01
N ALA A 184 9.02 -5.29 23.30
CA ALA A 184 9.31 -6.29 24.33
C ALA A 184 8.26 -7.40 24.27
N GLY A 185 8.69 -8.64 24.10
CA GLY A 185 7.77 -9.75 23.85
C GLY A 185 8.48 -11.09 23.83
N ARG A 186 7.83 -12.07 23.24
CA ARG A 186 8.37 -13.43 23.12
C ARG A 186 7.89 -14.12 21.84
N PHE A 187 8.64 -15.12 21.42
CA PHE A 187 8.24 -16.11 20.40
C PHE A 187 8.81 -17.49 20.77
N THR A 188 8.47 -18.54 20.02
CA THR A 188 9.01 -19.87 20.29
C THR A 188 9.89 -20.36 19.15
N VAL A 189 10.95 -21.11 19.52
CA VAL A 189 11.78 -21.91 18.62
C VAL A 189 11.66 -23.35 19.08
N GLY A 190 11.01 -24.18 18.25
CA GLY A 190 10.56 -25.49 18.71
C GLY A 190 9.57 -25.35 19.87
N THR A 191 9.92 -25.93 21.02
CA THR A 191 9.15 -25.85 22.27
C THR A 191 9.69 -24.77 23.23
N THR A 192 10.82 -24.14 22.90
CA THR A 192 11.51 -23.19 23.78
C THR A 192 10.99 -21.77 23.54
N SER A 193 10.55 -21.11 24.62
CA SER A 193 10.14 -19.70 24.56
C SER A 193 11.36 -18.79 24.67
N ILE A 194 11.47 -17.85 23.74
CA ILE A 194 12.53 -16.84 23.67
C ILE A 194 11.91 -15.49 23.97
N THR A 195 12.37 -14.83 25.02
CA THR A 195 11.99 -13.47 25.38
C THR A 195 12.97 -12.47 24.77
N ILE A 196 12.42 -11.36 24.27
CA ILE A 196 13.17 -10.24 23.72
C ILE A 196 12.76 -8.96 24.45
N ASP A 197 13.78 -8.20 24.85
CA ASP A 197 13.64 -6.80 25.25
C ASP A 197 14.53 -5.95 24.34
N PRO A 198 13.97 -5.21 23.36
CA PRO A 198 14.77 -4.40 22.44
C PRO A 198 15.62 -3.33 23.11
N ALA A 199 15.33 -2.96 24.36
CA ALA A 199 16.10 -1.97 25.09
C ALA A 199 17.44 -2.52 25.59
N THR A 200 17.51 -3.82 25.86
CA THR A 200 18.67 -4.48 26.46
C THR A 200 19.26 -5.57 25.57
N ASP A 201 18.45 -6.28 24.81
CA ASP A 201 18.89 -7.35 23.94
C ASP A 201 19.50 -6.79 22.65
N SER A 202 20.64 -7.34 22.25
CA SER A 202 21.26 -7.15 20.95
C SER A 202 20.87 -8.28 19.99
N LEU A 203 21.20 -8.13 18.71
CA LEU A 203 21.01 -9.21 17.73
C LEU A 203 21.79 -10.46 18.15
N ASP A 204 23.06 -10.30 18.60
CA ASP A 204 23.89 -11.40 19.12
C ASP A 204 23.20 -12.13 20.27
N THR A 205 22.64 -11.39 21.21
CA THR A 205 21.95 -11.97 22.37
C THR A 205 20.74 -12.78 21.93
N VAL A 206 19.90 -12.24 21.06
CA VAL A 206 18.70 -12.93 20.59
C VAL A 206 19.07 -14.13 19.72
N MET A 207 20.05 -13.99 18.82
CA MET A 207 20.50 -15.09 17.98
C MET A 207 21.19 -16.18 18.79
N GLY A 208 21.91 -15.82 19.86
CA GLY A 208 22.43 -16.78 20.84
C GLY A 208 21.32 -17.59 21.53
N LYS A 209 20.26 -16.95 21.96
CA LYS A 209 19.06 -17.61 22.49
C LYS A 209 18.43 -18.57 21.45
N ILE A 210 18.31 -18.11 20.19
CA ILE A 210 17.76 -18.91 19.08
C ILE A 210 18.61 -20.13 18.79
N THR A 211 19.93 -19.98 18.65
CA THR A 211 20.83 -21.12 18.35
C THR A 211 20.88 -22.12 19.48
N THR A 212 20.82 -21.66 20.73
CA THR A 212 20.70 -22.53 21.89
C THR A 212 19.41 -23.34 21.87
N ALA A 213 18.29 -22.70 21.54
CA ALA A 213 16.99 -23.36 21.45
C ALA A 213 16.89 -24.31 20.25
N ALA A 214 17.53 -24.00 19.14
CA ALA A 214 17.60 -24.87 17.96
C ALA A 214 18.42 -26.14 18.23
N GLY A 215 19.40 -26.08 19.09
CA GLY A 215 20.28 -27.20 19.42
C GLY A 215 21.11 -27.70 18.24
N GLY A 216 21.67 -28.92 18.35
CA GLY A 216 22.39 -29.54 17.22
C GLY A 216 23.64 -28.78 16.75
N GLY A 217 24.33 -28.06 17.68
CA GLY A 217 25.47 -27.23 17.32
C GLY A 217 25.13 -26.08 16.38
N ALA A 218 23.92 -25.53 16.49
CA ALA A 218 23.49 -24.45 15.65
C ALA A 218 24.39 -23.22 15.76
N THR A 219 24.72 -22.65 14.62
CA THR A 219 25.51 -21.43 14.48
C THR A 219 24.72 -20.42 13.66
N TRP A 220 25.06 -19.15 13.79
CA TRP A 220 24.48 -18.13 12.98
C TRP A 220 25.53 -17.12 12.49
N ASN A 221 25.21 -16.46 11.41
CA ASN A 221 25.97 -15.30 10.93
C ASN A 221 25.03 -14.37 10.19
N LEU A 222 25.43 -13.10 10.07
CA LEU A 222 24.81 -12.16 9.16
C LEU A 222 25.63 -12.15 7.88
N ASP A 223 25.00 -12.52 6.75
CA ASP A 223 25.67 -12.52 5.46
C ASP A 223 26.00 -11.07 5.05
N ALA A 224 27.28 -10.76 4.96
CA ALA A 224 27.77 -9.40 4.67
C ALA A 224 27.36 -8.90 3.27
N THR A 225 27.06 -9.81 2.34
CA THR A 225 26.68 -9.45 0.97
C THR A 225 25.18 -9.19 0.84
N THR A 226 24.38 -10.04 1.48
CA THR A 226 22.91 -9.98 1.36
C THR A 226 22.23 -9.33 2.55
N GLY A 227 22.93 -9.10 3.65
CA GLY A 227 22.37 -8.61 4.91
C GLY A 227 21.37 -9.56 5.57
N ARG A 228 21.33 -10.83 5.17
CA ARG A 228 20.40 -11.83 5.67
C ARG A 228 20.97 -12.59 6.84
N ILE A 229 20.10 -12.94 7.81
CA ILE A 229 20.46 -13.89 8.85
C ILE A 229 20.57 -15.27 8.22
N VAL A 230 21.67 -15.93 8.46
CA VAL A 230 21.90 -17.32 8.08
C VAL A 230 22.10 -18.15 9.34
N ILE A 231 21.27 -19.17 9.53
CA ILE A 231 21.38 -20.12 10.64
C ILE A 231 21.69 -21.49 10.05
N SER A 232 22.76 -22.12 10.57
CA SER A 232 23.13 -23.50 10.22
C SER A 232 22.87 -24.40 11.42
N SER A 233 22.09 -25.46 11.26
CA SER A 233 21.76 -26.42 12.33
C SER A 233 21.62 -27.83 11.79
N THR A 234 22.11 -28.82 12.53
CA THR A 234 21.85 -30.24 12.22
C THR A 234 20.39 -30.63 12.54
N ASN A 235 19.74 -29.92 13.44
CA ASN A 235 18.33 -30.14 13.79
C ASN A 235 17.39 -29.35 12.90
N ALA A 236 16.16 -29.84 12.76
CA ALA A 236 15.10 -29.04 12.17
C ALA A 236 14.67 -27.94 13.14
N VAL A 237 14.65 -26.68 12.66
CA VAL A 237 14.18 -25.52 13.43
C VAL A 237 12.76 -25.22 13.02
N SER A 238 11.85 -25.13 13.99
CA SER A 238 10.48 -24.70 13.77
C SER A 238 10.22 -23.35 14.46
N TRP A 239 9.59 -22.45 13.74
CA TRP A 239 9.32 -21.09 14.17
C TRP A 239 7.88 -20.93 14.65
N GLY A 240 7.69 -20.55 15.90
CA GLY A 240 6.38 -20.27 16.47
C GLY A 240 5.90 -18.85 16.16
N SER A 241 5.65 -18.58 14.88
CA SER A 241 5.24 -17.24 14.43
C SER A 241 3.89 -16.80 15.00
N ALA A 242 2.97 -17.74 15.25
CA ALA A 242 1.67 -17.48 15.88
C ALA A 242 1.79 -17.00 17.35
N SER A 243 2.91 -17.28 18.01
CA SER A 243 3.20 -16.84 19.38
C SER A 243 4.13 -15.61 19.44
N ASP A 244 4.50 -15.04 18.31
CA ASP A 244 5.40 -13.88 18.25
C ASP A 244 4.67 -12.61 18.65
N THR A 245 4.90 -12.19 19.89
CA THR A 245 4.42 -10.91 20.43
C THR A 245 5.46 -9.81 20.36
N SER A 246 6.69 -10.11 19.87
CA SER A 246 7.80 -9.17 19.73
C SER A 246 7.95 -8.58 18.34
N ASN A 247 7.25 -9.13 17.35
CA ASN A 247 7.40 -8.90 15.91
C ASN A 247 8.75 -9.34 15.34
N PHE A 248 9.62 -9.99 16.11
CA PHE A 248 10.99 -10.32 15.70
C PHE A 248 11.02 -11.27 14.50
N LEU A 249 10.24 -12.34 14.54
CA LEU A 249 10.20 -13.32 13.45
C LEU A 249 9.63 -12.74 12.15
N GLN A 250 8.69 -11.81 12.25
CA GLN A 250 8.10 -11.13 11.10
C GLN A 250 9.07 -10.13 10.48
N VAL A 251 9.68 -9.28 11.33
CA VAL A 251 10.60 -8.22 10.89
C VAL A 251 11.87 -8.80 10.28
N THR A 252 12.40 -9.86 10.86
CA THR A 252 13.60 -10.55 10.35
C THR A 252 13.28 -11.48 9.17
N GLY A 253 12.03 -11.89 9.01
CA GLY A 253 11.64 -12.89 8.02
C GLY A 253 12.12 -14.31 8.34
N LEU A 254 12.49 -14.59 9.59
CA LEU A 254 12.92 -15.93 10.01
C LEU A 254 11.78 -16.95 9.95
N ALA A 255 10.54 -16.50 10.22
CA ALA A 255 9.36 -17.36 10.08
C ALA A 255 9.13 -17.89 8.64
N ALA A 256 9.59 -17.12 7.65
CA ALA A 256 9.50 -17.44 6.23
C ALA A 256 10.88 -17.79 5.65
N SER A 257 11.82 -18.25 6.47
CA SER A 257 13.17 -18.58 6.04
C SER A 257 13.19 -19.67 4.97
N GLY A 258 13.94 -19.45 3.91
CA GLY A 258 14.30 -20.50 2.96
C GLY A 258 15.20 -21.53 3.62
N VAL A 259 14.98 -22.81 3.37
CA VAL A 259 15.78 -23.91 3.93
C VAL A 259 16.51 -24.62 2.81
N THR A 260 17.84 -24.77 2.93
CA THR A 260 18.65 -25.55 2.02
C THR A 260 19.46 -26.60 2.80
N GLY A 261 19.77 -27.72 2.15
CA GLY A 261 20.50 -28.82 2.76
C GLY A 261 19.65 -29.72 3.68
N THR A 262 20.18 -30.85 4.02
CA THR A 262 19.51 -31.83 4.90
C THR A 262 20.23 -32.00 6.23
N SER A 263 21.57 -31.84 6.27
CA SER A 263 22.37 -31.87 7.48
C SER A 263 23.78 -31.35 7.16
N PRO A 264 24.24 -30.17 7.61
CA PRO A 264 23.37 -29.19 8.29
C PRO A 264 22.31 -28.59 7.38
N ARG A 265 21.18 -28.19 7.97
CA ARG A 265 20.16 -27.37 7.32
C ARG A 265 20.57 -25.91 7.46
N VAL A 266 20.49 -25.18 6.36
CA VAL A 266 20.77 -23.76 6.33
C VAL A 266 19.46 -23.01 6.17
N TYR A 267 19.13 -22.19 7.15
CA TYR A 267 17.97 -21.32 7.18
C TYR A 267 18.43 -19.91 6.83
N THR A 268 17.93 -19.37 5.73
CA THR A 268 18.22 -18.00 5.32
C THR A 268 16.98 -17.16 5.50
N SER A 269 17.07 -16.09 6.28
CA SER A 269 15.92 -15.19 6.52
C SER A 269 15.36 -14.64 5.21
N ALA A 270 14.05 -14.48 5.12
CA ALA A 270 13.38 -13.97 3.92
C ALA A 270 13.76 -12.51 3.65
N PHE A 271 14.13 -11.76 4.70
CA PHE A 271 14.46 -10.35 4.61
C PHE A 271 15.90 -10.10 5.04
N PRO A 272 16.59 -9.19 4.34
CA PRO A 272 17.88 -8.73 4.79
C PRO A 272 17.70 -7.86 6.04
N LEU A 273 18.46 -8.16 7.09
CA LEU A 273 18.69 -7.25 8.21
C LEU A 273 19.84 -6.32 7.83
N GLY A 274 19.75 -5.08 8.26
CA GLY A 274 20.81 -4.12 7.93
C GLY A 274 20.66 -3.48 6.56
N ILE A 275 19.46 -3.47 5.97
CA ILE A 275 19.17 -2.47 4.97
C ILE A 275 19.21 -1.13 5.69
N VAL A 276 20.29 -0.39 5.45
CA VAL A 276 20.33 1.02 5.76
C VAL A 276 19.11 1.64 5.07
N LYS A 277 18.12 2.06 5.88
CA LYS A 277 16.98 2.77 5.33
C LYS A 277 17.41 4.22 5.08
N ALA A 278 17.13 4.76 3.92
CA ALA A 278 17.41 6.16 3.63
C ALA A 278 16.81 7.11 4.68
N ALA A 279 15.67 6.74 5.25
CA ALA A 279 15.00 7.50 6.31
C ALA A 279 15.73 7.49 7.66
N THR A 280 16.61 6.51 7.93
CA THR A 280 17.35 6.37 9.19
C THR A 280 18.85 6.60 9.01
N LEU A 281 19.26 7.13 7.86
CA LEU A 281 20.64 7.48 7.59
C LEU A 281 21.09 8.55 8.60
N SER A 282 22.12 8.24 9.39
CA SER A 282 22.68 9.14 10.40
C SER A 282 24.18 9.01 10.48
N LEU A 283 24.83 10.04 10.96
CA LEU A 283 26.25 10.00 11.28
C LEU A 283 26.42 9.24 12.61
N ASP A 284 27.51 8.45 12.70
CA ASP A 284 27.86 7.78 13.95
C ASP A 284 28.07 8.79 15.08
N PRO A 285 27.48 8.59 16.27
CA PRO A 285 27.63 9.52 17.41
C PRO A 285 29.06 9.80 17.80
N LEU A 286 29.97 8.85 17.64
CA LEU A 286 31.40 9.04 17.93
C LEU A 286 32.01 10.04 16.97
N VAL A 287 31.77 9.86 15.67
CA VAL A 287 32.27 10.79 14.63
C VAL A 287 31.60 12.17 14.74
N ALA A 288 30.33 12.19 15.14
CA ALA A 288 29.59 13.43 15.36
C ALA A 288 30.15 14.24 16.56
N SER A 289 30.63 13.57 17.60
CA SER A 289 31.17 14.19 18.81
C SER A 289 32.66 14.51 18.72
N ASP A 290 33.43 13.74 17.97
CA ASP A 290 34.88 13.87 17.81
C ASP A 290 35.32 13.74 16.35
N VAL A 291 35.65 14.86 15.74
CA VAL A 291 36.16 14.91 14.36
C VAL A 291 37.49 14.18 14.18
N GLN A 292 38.24 13.94 15.25
CA GLN A 292 39.48 13.15 15.21
C GLN A 292 39.19 11.64 14.98
N ALA A 293 37.96 11.22 15.19
CA ALA A 293 37.51 9.88 14.83
C ALA A 293 37.47 9.65 13.31
N ILE A 294 37.47 10.72 12.50
CA ILE A 294 37.54 10.62 11.04
C ILE A 294 38.93 10.10 10.64
N ARG A 295 38.97 8.97 9.97
CA ARG A 295 40.17 8.30 9.52
C ARG A 295 40.66 8.88 8.18
N ALA A 296 41.19 10.07 8.22
CA ALA A 296 41.63 10.81 7.04
C ALA A 296 42.95 10.34 6.47
N SER A 297 43.88 9.83 7.33
CA SER A 297 45.20 9.39 6.92
C SER A 297 45.18 7.97 6.33
N GLY A 298 46.00 7.75 5.34
CA GLY A 298 46.31 6.42 4.84
C GLY A 298 47.13 5.59 5.83
N THR A 299 47.51 4.39 5.42
CA THR A 299 48.33 3.48 6.19
C THR A 299 49.65 3.23 5.49
N THR A 300 50.75 3.15 6.27
CA THR A 300 52.07 2.62 5.84
C THR A 300 52.38 1.38 6.62
N THR A 301 52.98 0.38 5.95
CA THR A 301 53.44 -0.85 6.59
C THR A 301 54.98 -0.90 6.51
N THR A 302 55.59 -0.85 7.67
CA THR A 302 57.05 -0.96 7.78
C THR A 302 57.37 -2.13 8.70
N ASN A 303 58.20 -3.09 8.22
CA ASN A 303 58.56 -4.31 8.95
C ASN A 303 57.35 -5.11 9.49
N GLY A 304 56.26 -5.18 8.70
CA GLY A 304 55.03 -5.90 9.10
C GLY A 304 54.14 -5.15 10.09
N VAL A 305 54.50 -3.94 10.51
CA VAL A 305 53.70 -3.08 11.38
C VAL A 305 52.99 -2.03 10.53
N THR A 306 51.67 -2.04 10.56
CA THR A 306 50.85 -1.04 9.87
C THR A 306 50.57 0.14 10.80
N SER A 307 50.97 1.33 10.39
CA SER A 307 50.81 2.58 11.14
C SER A 307 50.14 3.65 10.27
N SER A 308 49.73 4.77 10.87
CA SER A 308 49.30 5.97 10.14
C SER A 308 50.43 6.49 9.25
N ALA A 309 50.10 6.98 8.06
CA ALA A 309 51.05 7.63 7.17
C ALA A 309 51.62 8.97 7.72
N GLY A 310 51.02 9.46 8.81
CA GLY A 310 51.47 10.63 9.56
C GLY A 310 50.45 11.76 9.69
N ALA A 311 50.76 12.71 10.57
CA ALA A 311 49.97 13.91 10.73
C ALA A 311 50.02 14.75 9.44
N GLY A 312 48.88 15.15 8.93
CA GLY A 312 48.73 15.90 7.67
C GLY A 312 48.49 15.06 6.42
N ASP A 313 48.60 13.71 6.51
CA ASP A 313 48.22 12.86 5.40
C ASP A 313 46.71 12.76 5.27
N SER A 314 46.20 13.14 4.11
CA SER A 314 44.75 13.12 3.76
C SER A 314 44.42 12.08 2.69
N SER A 315 45.29 11.14 2.43
CA SER A 315 45.14 10.23 1.31
C SER A 315 43.91 9.33 1.40
N ASN A 316 43.49 8.96 2.61
CA ASN A 316 42.23 8.23 2.79
C ASN A 316 40.98 9.10 2.62
N ALA A 317 41.04 10.34 3.10
CA ALA A 317 39.95 11.30 2.89
C ALA A 317 39.74 11.59 1.39
N LEU A 318 40.82 11.72 0.61
CA LEU A 318 40.73 11.89 -0.84
C LEU A 318 40.11 10.64 -1.53
N LYS A 319 40.38 9.46 -1.05
CA LYS A 319 39.71 8.23 -1.55
C LYS A 319 38.23 8.21 -1.22
N ILE A 320 37.85 8.68 -0.03
CA ILE A 320 36.40 8.83 0.33
C ILE A 320 35.71 9.81 -0.60
N VAL A 321 36.34 10.96 -0.88
CA VAL A 321 35.82 11.93 -1.87
C VAL A 321 35.69 11.30 -3.26
N GLY A 322 36.67 10.48 -3.67
CA GLY A 322 36.62 9.77 -4.96
C GLY A 322 35.45 8.79 -5.12
N LEU A 323 34.84 8.34 -4.02
CA LEU A 323 33.67 7.47 -4.09
C LEU A 323 32.46 8.14 -4.78
N ALA A 324 32.37 9.47 -4.75
CA ALA A 324 31.30 10.22 -5.39
C ALA A 324 31.27 10.01 -6.91
N THR A 325 32.43 9.85 -7.52
CA THR A 325 32.58 9.64 -8.99
C THR A 325 32.75 8.15 -9.37
N THR A 326 32.75 7.27 -8.39
CA THR A 326 32.88 5.82 -8.60
C THR A 326 31.55 5.25 -9.13
N GLN A 327 31.64 4.39 -10.13
CA GLN A 327 30.50 3.64 -10.63
C GLN A 327 30.31 2.36 -9.78
N TRP A 328 29.10 2.15 -9.28
CA TRP A 328 28.79 1.04 -8.39
C TRP A 328 27.98 -0.04 -9.09
N ALA A 329 28.47 -1.27 -9.08
CA ALA A 329 27.75 -2.40 -9.67
C ALA A 329 26.36 -2.61 -9.03
N ALA A 330 26.24 -2.38 -7.73
CA ALA A 330 24.96 -2.44 -7.00
C ALA A 330 23.93 -1.42 -7.53
N LEU A 331 24.39 -0.32 -8.10
CA LEU A 331 23.54 0.74 -8.68
C LEU A 331 23.42 0.61 -10.21
N GLY A 332 23.76 -0.55 -10.78
CA GLY A 332 23.74 -0.75 -12.23
C GLY A 332 24.88 -0.05 -12.96
N SER A 333 26.06 0.02 -12.35
CA SER A 333 27.24 0.74 -12.85
C SER A 333 27.05 2.24 -13.00
N ALA A 334 26.19 2.84 -12.19
CA ALA A 334 25.99 4.28 -12.10
C ALA A 334 26.73 4.88 -10.90
N THR A 335 27.03 6.18 -10.97
CA THR A 335 27.43 6.96 -9.79
C THR A 335 26.21 7.18 -8.88
N PHE A 336 26.44 7.70 -7.66
CA PHE A 336 25.32 8.04 -6.75
C PHE A 336 24.39 9.09 -7.38
N ASP A 337 24.96 10.12 -8.00
CA ASP A 337 24.22 11.21 -8.62
C ASP A 337 23.42 10.73 -9.85
N ASP A 338 24.06 9.94 -10.73
CA ASP A 338 23.38 9.39 -11.92
C ASP A 338 22.24 8.47 -11.54
N TYR A 339 22.43 7.63 -10.52
CA TYR A 339 21.38 6.74 -10.04
C TYR A 339 20.18 7.52 -9.49
N TYR A 340 20.46 8.53 -8.65
CA TYR A 340 19.43 9.41 -8.09
C TYR A 340 18.69 10.18 -9.20
N ALA A 341 19.43 10.78 -10.12
CA ALA A 341 18.87 11.52 -11.26
C ALA A 341 17.99 10.61 -12.13
N SER A 342 18.43 9.37 -12.41
CA SER A 342 17.65 8.38 -13.13
C SER A 342 16.35 8.01 -12.41
N MET A 343 16.40 7.85 -11.08
CA MET A 343 15.22 7.55 -10.27
C MET A 343 14.20 8.70 -10.31
N ILE A 344 14.65 9.95 -10.17
CA ILE A 344 13.77 11.14 -10.25
C ILE A 344 13.23 11.29 -11.68
N GLY A 345 14.07 11.06 -12.70
CA GLY A 345 13.65 11.09 -14.10
C GLY A 345 12.55 10.09 -14.40
N SER A 346 12.68 8.85 -13.91
CA SER A 346 11.64 7.82 -14.06
C SER A 346 10.33 8.21 -13.38
N LEU A 347 10.39 8.80 -12.18
CA LEU A 347 9.21 9.29 -11.47
C LEU A 347 8.51 10.41 -12.26
N GLY A 348 9.29 11.32 -12.86
CA GLY A 348 8.77 12.38 -13.72
C GLY A 348 8.06 11.85 -14.97
N ILE A 349 8.59 10.81 -15.58
CA ILE A 349 7.96 10.14 -16.74
C ILE A 349 6.66 9.44 -16.29
N GLU A 350 6.68 8.66 -15.20
CA GLU A 350 5.51 7.98 -14.65
C GLU A 350 4.39 8.97 -14.30
N SER A 351 4.74 10.11 -13.67
CA SER A 351 3.79 11.17 -13.34
C SER A 351 3.15 11.79 -14.58
N ARG A 352 3.96 12.07 -15.61
CA ARG A 352 3.47 12.61 -16.88
C ARG A 352 2.55 11.64 -17.61
N GLN A 353 2.92 10.36 -17.65
CA GLN A 353 2.08 9.31 -18.23
C GLN A 353 0.74 9.19 -17.49
N ALA A 354 0.77 9.20 -16.15
CA ALA A 354 -0.46 9.15 -15.34
C ALA A 354 -1.37 10.37 -15.62
N THR A 355 -0.80 11.57 -15.73
CA THR A 355 -1.56 12.78 -16.08
C THR A 355 -2.17 12.68 -17.48
N GLN A 356 -1.39 12.21 -18.47
CA GLN A 356 -1.90 12.03 -19.84
C GLN A 356 -3.01 10.99 -19.91
N MET A 357 -2.86 9.87 -19.18
CA MET A 357 -3.92 8.85 -19.09
C MET A 357 -5.18 9.41 -18.44
N ALA A 358 -5.05 10.18 -17.34
CA ALA A 358 -6.17 10.81 -16.68
C ALA A 358 -6.92 11.76 -17.64
N THR A 359 -6.19 12.61 -18.38
CA THR A 359 -6.79 13.51 -19.36
C THR A 359 -7.54 12.75 -20.46
N ASN A 360 -6.94 11.69 -21.00
CA ASN A 360 -7.57 10.87 -22.03
C ASN A 360 -8.82 10.16 -21.52
N GLN A 361 -8.77 9.63 -20.29
CA GLN A 361 -9.93 8.98 -19.66
C GLN A 361 -11.06 9.97 -19.39
N THR A 362 -10.75 11.18 -18.90
CA THR A 362 -11.74 12.23 -18.71
C THR A 362 -12.45 12.59 -20.03
N ALA A 363 -11.68 12.81 -21.10
CA ALA A 363 -12.26 13.09 -22.43
C ALA A 363 -13.16 11.94 -22.94
N LEU A 364 -12.78 10.68 -22.68
CA LEU A 364 -13.60 9.52 -23.02
C LEU A 364 -14.91 9.49 -22.21
N VAL A 365 -14.83 9.72 -20.91
CA VAL A 365 -16.00 9.79 -20.03
C VAL A 365 -16.95 10.91 -20.46
N ASP A 366 -16.42 12.11 -20.74
CA ASP A 366 -17.20 13.24 -21.24
C ASP A 366 -17.92 12.90 -22.56
N HIS A 367 -17.23 12.27 -23.50
CA HIS A 367 -17.82 11.82 -24.74
C HIS A 367 -18.92 10.77 -24.55
N LEU A 368 -18.71 9.79 -23.64
CA LEU A 368 -19.69 8.75 -23.34
C LEU A 368 -20.91 9.35 -22.61
N THR A 369 -20.68 10.31 -21.70
CA THR A 369 -21.75 11.05 -21.01
C THR A 369 -22.60 11.85 -22.00
N ALA A 370 -21.97 12.59 -22.91
CA ALA A 370 -22.67 13.31 -23.96
C ALA A 370 -23.51 12.37 -24.87
N ARG A 371 -22.97 11.19 -25.20
CA ARG A 371 -23.72 10.17 -25.96
C ARG A 371 -24.90 9.62 -25.16
N ARG A 372 -24.72 9.37 -23.85
CA ARG A 372 -25.82 8.93 -22.98
C ARG A 372 -26.92 9.98 -22.90
N GLU A 373 -26.56 11.25 -22.72
CA GLU A 373 -27.49 12.38 -22.71
C GLU A 373 -28.22 12.54 -24.04
N SER A 374 -27.50 12.36 -25.17
CA SER A 374 -28.10 12.39 -26.51
C SER A 374 -29.11 11.26 -26.76
N ALA A 375 -28.89 10.08 -26.15
CA ALA A 375 -29.76 8.91 -26.34
C ALA A 375 -30.91 8.83 -25.34
N SER A 376 -30.71 9.30 -24.11
CA SER A 376 -31.64 9.14 -22.97
C SER A 376 -31.97 10.46 -22.31
N GLY A 377 -31.39 11.58 -22.76
CA GLY A 377 -31.66 12.91 -22.18
C GLY A 377 -33.07 13.37 -22.52
N VAL A 378 -33.76 13.92 -21.53
CA VAL A 378 -35.05 14.54 -21.71
C VAL A 378 -34.87 15.87 -22.46
N ASN A 379 -35.41 15.96 -23.67
CA ASN A 379 -35.46 17.21 -24.41
C ASN A 379 -36.56 18.09 -23.81
N LEU A 380 -36.17 19.11 -23.03
CA LEU A 380 -37.11 20.02 -22.37
C LEU A 380 -38.09 20.68 -23.34
N ASP A 381 -37.70 20.91 -24.61
CA ASP A 381 -38.57 21.47 -25.64
C ASP A 381 -39.64 20.47 -26.09
N GLU A 382 -39.30 19.18 -26.19
CA GLU A 382 -40.28 18.12 -26.48
C GLU A 382 -41.23 17.90 -25.31
N GLU A 383 -40.76 17.88 -24.07
CA GLU A 383 -41.56 17.78 -22.87
C GLU A 383 -42.52 18.98 -22.76
N ALA A 384 -42.02 20.21 -22.99
CA ALA A 384 -42.87 21.41 -23.01
C ALA A 384 -43.93 21.33 -24.12
N ALA A 385 -43.56 20.84 -25.30
CA ALA A 385 -44.53 20.65 -26.40
C ALA A 385 -45.58 19.58 -26.06
N GLN A 386 -45.18 18.47 -25.42
CA GLN A 386 -46.13 17.45 -24.96
C GLN A 386 -47.03 17.98 -23.85
N LEU A 387 -46.48 18.72 -22.89
CA LEU A 387 -47.25 19.35 -21.81
C LEU A 387 -48.31 20.31 -22.37
N ILE A 388 -47.99 21.12 -23.38
CA ILE A 388 -48.93 21.98 -24.08
C ILE A 388 -50.02 21.14 -24.81
N ARG A 389 -49.63 20.01 -25.44
CA ARG A 389 -50.59 19.10 -26.08
C ARG A 389 -51.54 18.48 -25.05
N PHE A 390 -51.05 18.03 -23.91
CA PHE A 390 -51.88 17.49 -22.83
C PHE A 390 -52.81 18.55 -22.23
N GLN A 391 -52.32 19.77 -22.02
CA GLN A 391 -53.17 20.89 -21.57
C GLN A 391 -54.31 21.19 -22.56
N ARG A 392 -54.00 21.22 -23.86
CA ARG A 392 -55.02 21.42 -24.91
C ARG A 392 -56.01 20.25 -24.97
N ALA A 393 -55.56 19.02 -24.85
CA ALA A 393 -56.42 17.85 -24.80
C ALA A 393 -57.32 17.85 -23.58
N TYR A 394 -56.79 18.21 -22.41
CA TYR A 394 -57.59 18.38 -21.20
C TYR A 394 -58.64 19.48 -21.33
N GLN A 395 -58.29 20.64 -21.90
CA GLN A 395 -59.25 21.74 -22.17
C GLN A 395 -60.32 21.31 -23.19
N ALA A 396 -59.93 20.51 -24.22
CA ALA A 396 -60.90 20.01 -25.18
C ALA A 396 -61.89 19.01 -24.54
N ALA A 397 -61.39 18.10 -23.70
CA ALA A 397 -62.17 17.15 -22.94
C ALA A 397 -63.14 17.86 -21.97
N ALA A 398 -62.61 18.87 -21.26
CA ALA A 398 -63.46 19.69 -20.36
C ALA A 398 -64.66 20.40 -21.13
N ARG A 399 -64.32 20.95 -22.32
CA ARG A 399 -65.36 21.54 -23.18
C ARG A 399 -66.39 20.50 -23.70
N GLY A 400 -65.88 19.27 -24.01
CA GLY A 400 -66.75 18.16 -24.41
C GLY A 400 -67.69 17.74 -23.29
N ILE A 401 -67.23 17.69 -22.03
CA ILE A 401 -68.02 17.38 -20.85
C ILE A 401 -69.09 18.49 -20.64
N THR A 402 -68.71 19.79 -20.74
CA THR A 402 -69.64 20.90 -20.60
C THR A 402 -70.70 20.84 -21.69
N ALA A 403 -70.35 20.54 -22.96
CA ALA A 403 -71.30 20.40 -24.05
C ALA A 403 -72.32 19.23 -23.85
N LEU A 404 -71.74 18.07 -23.29
CA LEU A 404 -72.56 16.93 -22.92
C LEU A 404 -73.56 17.27 -21.78
N ASP A 405 -73.09 18.03 -20.79
CA ASP A 405 -73.91 18.48 -19.66
C ASP A 405 -75.04 19.44 -20.12
N GLU A 406 -74.73 20.34 -21.06
CA GLU A 406 -75.74 21.22 -21.69
C GLU A 406 -76.77 20.42 -22.50
N LEU A 407 -76.34 19.43 -23.30
CA LEU A 407 -77.21 18.53 -24.04
C LEU A 407 -78.10 17.71 -23.13
N LEU A 408 -77.54 17.19 -22.03
CA LEU A 408 -78.27 16.43 -21.02
C LEU A 408 -79.34 17.32 -20.34
N SER A 409 -78.97 18.55 -19.96
CA SER A 409 -79.85 19.55 -19.40
C SER A 409 -81.02 19.94 -20.36
N MET A 410 -80.68 20.12 -21.65
CA MET A 410 -81.67 20.42 -22.69
C MET A 410 -82.64 19.25 -22.89
N THR A 411 -82.11 18.01 -22.87
CA THR A 411 -82.92 16.78 -23.02
C THR A 411 -83.85 16.59 -21.81
N ILE A 412 -83.36 16.78 -20.60
CA ILE A 412 -84.20 16.69 -19.36
C ILE A 412 -85.27 17.75 -19.35
N ASN A 413 -84.95 19.01 -19.70
CA ASN A 413 -85.87 20.08 -19.73
C ASN A 413 -86.96 19.95 -20.84
N SER A 414 -86.55 19.30 -21.98
CA SER A 414 -87.55 19.05 -23.06
C SER A 414 -88.45 17.87 -22.73
N MET A 415 -87.98 16.83 -22.02
CA MET A 415 -88.87 15.72 -21.58
C MET A 415 -89.77 16.12 -20.41
N GLY A 416 -89.34 17.07 -19.58
CA GLY A 416 -90.20 17.59 -18.48
C GLY A 416 -91.36 18.50 -18.92
N ARG A 417 -91.43 18.83 -20.21
CA ARG A 417 -92.53 19.64 -20.79
C ARG A 417 -93.63 18.88 -21.57
N VAL A 418 -93.55 17.54 -21.61
CA VAL A 418 -94.55 16.69 -22.24
C VAL A 418 -95.44 16.07 -21.15
N GLY A 419 -96.25 16.92 -20.52
CA GLY A 419 -97.14 16.45 -19.46
C GLY A 419 -97.93 17.58 -18.73
N LEU A 420 -98.48 18.54 -19.47
CA LEU A 420 -99.55 19.40 -19.03
C LEU A 420 -100.55 19.63 -20.22
#